data_b8d499484ea219e49b404bd26007308f
#
_entry.id   b8d499484ea219e49b404bd26007308f
#
_cell.length_a   1.000
_cell.length_b   1.000
_cell.length_c   1.000
_cell.angle_alpha   90.00
_cell.angle_beta   90.00
_cell.angle_gamma   90.00
#
_symmetry.space_group_name_H-M   'P 1'
#
loop_
_entity.id
_entity.type
_entity.pdbx_description
1 polymer ?
#
loop_
_entity_poly.entity_id
_entity_poly.type
_entity_poly.pdbx_seq_one_letter_code
_entity_poly.pdbx_strand_id
1 'polypeptide(L)'
;LLIPSAIGYMKTRINYDMLNYLPEDMETVIGQDELMNDFGKGAFSFIIVEDMPNKDVAALKKRIEDVEHVDTVIWYDSIFDLSVPMELLPDRIYDEFNTDDSTMMAVFFDSATSADVTMDAVREIRSICGRQCYVSGMSALVTDLKDLCEREEPIYVGIAVILACAAMFLLLDSWLVPVAFLISI
;
A
#
# COMPACT_ATOMS: atom_id res chain seq x y z
N LEU A 1 10.63 34.43 -2.16
CA LEU A 1 9.82 33.40 -2.81
C LEU A 1 10.37 31.98 -2.57
N LEU A 2 11.69 31.72 -2.63
CA LEU A 2 12.31 30.41 -2.41
C LEU A 2 11.99 29.77 -1.04
N ILE A 3 12.02 30.55 0.05
CA ILE A 3 11.76 30.03 1.40
C ILE A 3 10.31 29.54 1.56
N PRO A 4 9.26 30.33 1.21
CA PRO A 4 7.89 29.83 1.28
C PRO A 4 7.61 28.71 0.29
N SER A 5 8.28 28.65 -0.87
CA SER A 5 8.16 27.57 -1.84
C SER A 5 8.73 26.25 -1.31
N ALA A 6 9.91 26.28 -0.70
CA ALA A 6 10.51 25.11 -0.06
C ALA A 6 9.65 24.58 1.10
N ILE A 7 9.08 25.47 1.91
CA ILE A 7 8.16 25.09 3.00
C ILE A 7 6.86 24.49 2.42
N GLY A 8 6.36 25.06 1.32
CA GLY A 8 5.19 24.54 0.61
C GLY A 8 5.43 23.13 0.08
N TYR A 9 6.56 22.90 -0.59
CA TYR A 9 6.95 21.57 -1.10
C TYR A 9 7.02 20.52 0.00
N MET A 10 7.66 20.84 1.13
CA MET A 10 7.75 19.92 2.27
C MET A 10 6.40 19.61 2.93
N LYS A 11 5.39 20.46 2.75
CA LYS A 11 4.04 20.26 3.30
C LYS A 11 3.05 19.69 2.29
N THR A 12 3.42 19.65 1.01
CA THR A 12 2.55 19.09 -0.03
C THR A 12 2.53 17.57 0.12
N ARG A 13 1.33 17.03 0.27
CA ARG A 13 1.09 15.59 0.28
C ARG A 13 0.37 15.22 -1.00
N ILE A 14 0.86 14.19 -1.67
CA ILE A 14 0.17 13.63 -2.83
C ILE A 14 -0.93 12.73 -2.30
N ASN A 15 -2.15 12.97 -2.75
CA ASN A 15 -3.27 12.11 -2.43
C ASN A 15 -3.33 10.97 -3.45
N TYR A 16 -3.08 9.74 -2.98
CA TYR A 16 -3.15 8.52 -3.80
C TYR A 16 -4.54 7.89 -3.78
N ASP A 17 -5.52 8.56 -3.14
CA ASP A 17 -6.89 8.08 -3.09
C ASP A 17 -7.61 8.34 -4.42
N MET A 18 -7.73 7.28 -5.21
CA MET A 18 -8.43 7.35 -6.49
C MET A 18 -9.92 7.66 -6.32
N LEU A 19 -10.51 7.33 -5.17
CA LEU A 19 -11.93 7.58 -4.90
C LEU A 19 -12.22 9.09 -4.80
N ASN A 20 -11.27 9.88 -4.28
CA ASN A 20 -11.41 11.34 -4.20
C ASN A 20 -11.49 12.05 -5.56
N TYR A 21 -11.13 11.37 -6.65
CA TYR A 21 -11.27 11.90 -8.01
C TYR A 21 -12.60 11.52 -8.67
N LEU A 22 -13.38 10.65 -8.03
CA LEU A 22 -14.68 10.24 -8.51
C LEU A 22 -15.78 11.16 -7.95
N PRO A 23 -16.86 11.42 -8.71
CA PRO A 23 -18.04 12.08 -8.19
C PRO A 23 -18.64 11.35 -6.97
N GLU A 24 -19.08 12.11 -5.97
CA GLU A 24 -19.64 11.57 -4.73
C GLU A 24 -20.92 10.73 -4.92
N ASP A 25 -21.61 10.93 -6.05
CA ASP A 25 -22.83 10.20 -6.42
C ASP A 25 -22.55 8.86 -7.11
N MET A 26 -21.29 8.49 -7.29
CA MET A 26 -20.95 7.18 -7.86
C MET A 26 -21.20 6.06 -6.86
N GLU A 27 -21.80 4.98 -7.36
CA GLU A 27 -22.11 3.79 -6.57
C GLU A 27 -20.88 3.21 -5.83
N THR A 28 -19.71 3.27 -6.45
CA THR A 28 -18.45 2.82 -5.85
C THR A 28 -18.05 3.67 -4.63
N VAL A 29 -18.24 4.98 -4.69
CA VAL A 29 -17.92 5.91 -3.59
C VAL A 29 -18.89 5.68 -2.45
N ILE A 30 -20.20 5.63 -2.75
CA ILE A 30 -21.26 5.36 -1.76
C ILE A 30 -21.01 4.01 -1.07
N GLY A 31 -20.74 2.96 -1.86
CA GLY A 31 -20.46 1.63 -1.33
C GLY A 31 -19.22 1.57 -0.43
N GLN A 32 -18.17 2.32 -0.76
CA GLN A 32 -16.98 2.41 0.09
C GLN A 32 -17.24 3.15 1.39
N ASP A 33 -18.04 4.22 1.34
CA ASP A 33 -18.44 4.96 2.54
C ASP A 33 -19.30 4.11 3.48
N GLU A 34 -20.24 3.32 2.94
CA GLU A 34 -21.01 2.37 3.73
C GLU A 34 -20.13 1.26 4.32
N LEU A 35 -19.18 0.71 3.56
CA LEU A 35 -18.22 -0.27 4.07
C LEU A 35 -17.42 0.27 5.26
N MET A 36 -16.97 1.50 5.18
CA MET A 36 -16.21 2.13 6.27
C MET A 36 -17.09 2.50 7.46
N ASN A 37 -18.25 3.13 7.22
CA ASN A 37 -19.05 3.71 8.29
C ASN A 37 -19.93 2.66 8.99
N ASP A 38 -20.51 1.72 8.24
CA ASP A 38 -21.47 0.76 8.75
C ASP A 38 -20.82 -0.58 9.12
N PHE A 39 -19.79 -1.00 8.37
CA PHE A 39 -19.11 -2.28 8.60
C PHE A 39 -17.73 -2.14 9.24
N GLY A 40 -17.19 -0.92 9.36
CA GLY A 40 -15.86 -0.67 9.89
C GLY A 40 -14.73 -1.31 9.06
N LYS A 41 -14.98 -1.59 7.76
CA LYS A 41 -14.04 -2.24 6.85
C LYS A 41 -13.62 -1.26 5.76
N GLY A 42 -12.40 -0.74 5.87
CA GLY A 42 -11.88 0.22 4.91
C GLY A 42 -11.14 -0.42 3.74
N ALA A 43 -10.06 -1.04 4.05
CA ALA A 43 -9.12 -1.62 3.09
C ALA A 43 -8.91 -3.11 3.32
N PHE A 44 -8.38 -3.82 2.32
CA PHE A 44 -8.02 -5.22 2.47
C PHE A 44 -6.75 -5.57 1.70
N SER A 45 -6.06 -6.60 2.18
CA SER A 45 -4.93 -7.26 1.51
C SER A 45 -5.02 -8.76 1.68
N PHE A 46 -4.36 -9.49 0.79
CA PHE A 46 -4.15 -10.92 0.91
C PHE A 46 -2.70 -11.21 1.25
N ILE A 47 -2.48 -12.16 2.15
CA ILE A 47 -1.16 -12.65 2.48
C ILE A 47 -1.09 -14.11 2.07
N ILE A 48 -0.18 -14.43 1.16
CA ILE A 48 0.14 -15.80 0.74
C ILE A 48 1.37 -16.23 1.52
N VAL A 49 1.30 -17.35 2.20
CA VAL A 49 2.39 -17.93 2.98
C VAL A 49 2.81 -19.25 2.34
N GLU A 50 4.08 -19.39 1.99
CA GLU A 50 4.64 -20.57 1.33
C GLU A 50 5.51 -21.37 2.30
N ASP A 51 5.48 -22.71 2.16
CA ASP A 51 6.35 -23.65 2.86
C ASP A 51 6.43 -23.42 4.39
N MET A 52 5.31 -23.05 5.03
CA MET A 52 5.28 -22.81 6.48
C MET A 52 4.30 -23.77 7.18
N PRO A 53 4.71 -24.41 8.28
CA PRO A 53 3.82 -25.25 9.08
C PRO A 53 2.63 -24.45 9.63
N ASN A 54 1.44 -25.05 9.68
CA ASN A 54 0.20 -24.40 10.14
C ASN A 54 0.31 -23.73 11.51
N LYS A 55 1.10 -24.33 12.42
CA LYS A 55 1.37 -23.76 13.75
C LYS A 55 2.10 -22.42 13.66
N ASP A 56 3.07 -22.31 12.74
CA ASP A 56 3.86 -21.10 12.56
C ASP A 56 3.04 -20.05 11.80
N VAL A 57 2.17 -20.47 10.86
CA VAL A 57 1.19 -19.62 10.19
C VAL A 57 0.21 -19.01 11.21
N ALA A 58 -0.29 -19.82 12.17
CA ALA A 58 -1.16 -19.32 13.24
C ALA A 58 -0.45 -18.33 14.17
N ALA A 59 0.84 -18.54 14.44
CA ALA A 59 1.64 -17.58 15.21
C ALA A 59 1.90 -16.30 14.41
N LEU A 60 2.12 -16.42 13.11
CA LEU A 60 2.24 -15.28 12.19
C LEU A 60 0.94 -14.48 12.14
N LYS A 61 -0.21 -15.14 12.01
CA LYS A 61 -1.53 -14.49 12.01
C LYS A 61 -1.72 -13.61 13.26
N LYS A 62 -1.42 -14.13 14.45
CA LYS A 62 -1.52 -13.36 15.70
C LYS A 62 -0.63 -12.11 15.69
N ARG A 63 0.58 -12.23 15.16
CA ARG A 63 1.48 -11.06 15.03
C ARG A 63 0.96 -10.02 14.07
N ILE A 64 0.24 -10.44 13.03
CA ILE A 64 -0.40 -9.54 12.07
C ILE A 64 -1.63 -8.89 12.69
N GLU A 65 -2.40 -9.63 13.49
CA GLU A 65 -3.55 -9.09 14.23
C GLU A 65 -3.14 -8.02 15.27
N ASP A 66 -1.90 -8.09 15.79
CA ASP A 66 -1.35 -7.11 16.74
C ASP A 66 -0.83 -5.83 16.06
N VAL A 67 -0.80 -5.75 14.73
CA VAL A 67 -0.37 -4.56 13.99
C VAL A 67 -1.46 -3.49 14.11
N GLU A 68 -1.04 -2.25 14.40
CA GLU A 68 -1.95 -1.11 14.50
C GLU A 68 -2.73 -0.90 13.19
N HIS A 69 -4.01 -0.57 13.27
CA HIS A 69 -4.93 -0.42 12.13
C HIS A 69 -5.28 -1.71 11.37
N VAL A 70 -4.84 -2.87 11.81
CA VAL A 70 -5.41 -4.16 11.38
C VAL A 70 -6.67 -4.42 12.19
N ASP A 71 -7.80 -4.56 11.50
CA ASP A 71 -9.07 -4.81 12.16
C ASP A 71 -9.35 -6.32 12.31
N THR A 72 -9.13 -7.07 11.25
CA THR A 72 -9.44 -8.52 11.24
C THR A 72 -8.51 -9.26 10.29
N VAL A 73 -8.04 -10.43 10.71
CA VAL A 73 -7.34 -11.39 9.84
C VAL A 73 -8.17 -12.65 9.72
N ILE A 74 -8.61 -12.96 8.50
CA ILE A 74 -9.39 -14.16 8.20
C ILE A 74 -8.47 -15.21 7.59
N TRP A 75 -8.43 -16.35 8.22
CA TRP A 75 -7.80 -17.59 7.75
C TRP A 75 -8.75 -18.73 8.01
N TYR A 76 -8.43 -19.95 7.60
CA TYR A 76 -9.34 -21.08 7.81
C TYR A 76 -9.69 -21.32 9.29
N ASP A 77 -8.79 -20.98 10.22
CA ASP A 77 -9.01 -21.08 11.68
C ASP A 77 -10.08 -20.13 12.22
N SER A 78 -10.40 -19.07 11.46
CA SER A 78 -11.52 -18.18 11.78
C SER A 78 -12.89 -18.82 11.53
N ILE A 79 -12.92 -19.90 10.74
CA ILE A 79 -14.13 -20.67 10.38
C ILE A 79 -14.18 -21.99 11.15
N PHE A 80 -13.00 -22.60 11.39
CA PHE A 80 -12.86 -23.89 12.04
C PHE A 80 -11.84 -23.81 13.16
N ASP A 81 -12.06 -24.60 14.24
CA ASP A 81 -11.10 -24.72 15.32
C ASP A 81 -9.79 -25.37 14.79
N LEU A 82 -8.64 -24.83 15.19
CA LEU A 82 -7.30 -25.36 14.89
C LEU A 82 -7.11 -26.84 15.33
N SER A 83 -7.96 -27.34 16.22
CA SER A 83 -7.97 -28.75 16.60
C SER A 83 -8.51 -29.70 15.52
N VAL A 84 -9.17 -29.15 14.50
CA VAL A 84 -9.62 -29.91 13.33
C VAL A 84 -8.46 -29.98 12.33
N PRO A 85 -7.91 -31.17 12.03
CA PRO A 85 -6.89 -31.28 11.00
C PRO A 85 -7.40 -30.79 9.65
N MET A 86 -6.55 -30.09 8.92
CA MET A 86 -6.90 -29.49 7.61
C MET A 86 -7.42 -30.55 6.62
N GLU A 87 -6.92 -31.75 6.70
CA GLU A 87 -7.31 -32.90 5.85
C GLU A 87 -8.77 -33.34 6.06
N LEU A 88 -9.40 -32.90 7.15
CA LEU A 88 -10.81 -33.22 7.46
C LEU A 88 -11.75 -32.08 7.01
N LEU A 89 -11.23 -30.99 6.49
CA LEU A 89 -12.05 -29.93 5.91
C LEU A 89 -12.69 -30.41 4.60
N PRO A 90 -13.93 -29.96 4.27
CA PRO A 90 -14.46 -30.18 2.95
C PRO A 90 -13.50 -29.61 1.88
N ASP A 91 -13.19 -30.37 0.84
CA ASP A 91 -12.26 -30.00 -0.24
C ASP A 91 -12.50 -28.58 -0.75
N ARG A 92 -13.76 -28.20 -0.89
CA ARG A 92 -14.15 -26.87 -1.35
C ARG A 92 -13.65 -25.72 -0.46
N ILE A 93 -13.57 -25.94 0.85
CA ILE A 93 -13.10 -24.91 1.79
C ILE A 93 -11.58 -24.96 1.87
N TYR A 94 -11.02 -26.17 1.84
CA TYR A 94 -9.57 -26.35 1.80
C TYR A 94 -8.96 -25.62 0.59
N ASP A 95 -9.50 -25.87 -0.60
CA ASP A 95 -9.01 -25.33 -1.87
C ASP A 95 -9.13 -23.78 -1.96
N GLU A 96 -10.05 -23.16 -1.20
CA GLU A 96 -10.20 -21.70 -1.16
C GLU A 96 -9.05 -20.99 -0.41
N PHE A 97 -8.47 -21.66 0.60
CA PHE A 97 -7.42 -21.08 1.43
C PHE A 97 -6.04 -21.66 1.17
N ASN A 98 -5.94 -22.80 0.50
CA ASN A 98 -4.70 -23.54 0.39
C ASN A 98 -4.47 -24.05 -1.04
N THR A 99 -3.20 -24.13 -1.38
CA THR A 99 -2.67 -24.90 -2.51
C THR A 99 -1.65 -25.90 -1.94
N ASP A 100 -1.01 -26.70 -2.80
CA ASP A 100 -0.11 -27.78 -2.37
C ASP A 100 0.94 -27.32 -1.34
N ASP A 101 1.54 -26.15 -1.55
CA ASP A 101 2.66 -25.62 -0.75
C ASP A 101 2.37 -24.26 -0.10
N SER A 102 1.15 -23.71 -0.26
CA SER A 102 0.85 -22.35 0.21
C SER A 102 -0.53 -22.23 0.84
N THR A 103 -0.65 -21.30 1.77
CA THR A 103 -1.93 -20.91 2.38
C THR A 103 -2.14 -19.40 2.26
N MET A 104 -3.40 -18.97 2.21
CA MET A 104 -3.80 -17.59 2.03
C MET A 104 -4.59 -17.08 3.25
N MET A 105 -4.27 -15.86 3.68
CA MET A 105 -5.03 -15.10 4.68
C MET A 105 -5.55 -13.81 4.06
N ALA A 106 -6.74 -13.37 4.48
CA ALA A 106 -7.27 -12.06 4.15
C ALA A 106 -7.14 -11.13 5.37
N VAL A 107 -6.56 -9.96 5.17
CA VAL A 107 -6.38 -8.93 6.20
C VAL A 107 -7.25 -7.75 5.85
N PHE A 108 -8.05 -7.31 6.81
CA PHE A 108 -8.89 -6.13 6.71
C PHE A 108 -8.34 -5.03 7.63
N PHE A 109 -8.40 -3.79 7.16
CA PHE A 109 -7.94 -2.60 7.88
C PHE A 109 -9.13 -1.72 8.26
N ASP A 110 -8.97 -0.96 9.33
CA ASP A 110 -9.97 -0.03 9.85
C ASP A 110 -10.04 1.29 9.07
N SER A 111 -9.10 1.52 8.17
CA SER A 111 -8.92 2.78 7.46
C SER A 111 -8.94 2.57 5.93
N ALA A 112 -9.06 3.65 5.17
CA ALA A 112 -9.12 3.61 3.71
C ALA A 112 -7.82 3.06 3.10
N THR A 113 -7.91 2.49 1.90
CA THR A 113 -6.80 1.88 1.16
C THR A 113 -5.61 2.83 0.97
N SER A 114 -5.88 4.12 0.79
CA SER A 114 -4.90 5.18 0.54
C SER A 114 -4.49 5.95 1.80
N ALA A 115 -5.03 5.58 2.97
CA ALA A 115 -4.64 6.21 4.23
C ALA A 115 -3.17 5.89 4.58
N ASP A 116 -2.43 6.88 5.06
CA ASP A 116 -1.03 6.70 5.47
C ASP A 116 -0.91 5.58 6.51
N VAL A 117 -1.84 5.51 7.45
CA VAL A 117 -1.89 4.47 8.50
C VAL A 117 -2.06 3.06 7.93
N THR A 118 -2.88 2.87 6.89
CA THR A 118 -3.04 1.59 6.20
C THR A 118 -1.76 1.19 5.48
N MET A 119 -1.11 2.14 4.81
CA MET A 119 0.17 1.88 4.12
C MET A 119 1.28 1.55 5.10
N ASP A 120 1.33 2.20 6.26
CA ASP A 120 2.30 1.89 7.31
C ASP A 120 2.04 0.51 7.91
N ALA A 121 0.78 0.14 8.15
CA ALA A 121 0.40 -1.22 8.56
C ALA A 121 0.83 -2.28 7.52
N VAL A 122 0.64 -2.03 6.22
CA VAL A 122 1.11 -2.93 5.14
C VAL A 122 2.64 -3.09 5.17
N ARG A 123 3.40 -2.00 5.39
CA ARG A 123 4.87 -2.05 5.51
C ARG A 123 5.30 -2.84 6.74
N GLU A 124 4.61 -2.64 7.86
CA GLU A 124 4.87 -3.40 9.09
C GLU A 124 4.58 -4.88 8.90
N ILE A 125 3.44 -5.25 8.32
CA ILE A 125 3.10 -6.63 7.97
C ILE A 125 4.20 -7.26 7.11
N ARG A 126 4.70 -6.56 6.08
CA ARG A 126 5.80 -7.06 5.24
C ARG A 126 7.09 -7.31 6.03
N SER A 127 7.37 -6.47 7.02
CA SER A 127 8.53 -6.67 7.90
C SER A 127 8.39 -7.90 8.80
N ILE A 128 7.16 -8.22 9.20
CA ILE A 128 6.82 -9.40 10.02
C ILE A 128 6.88 -10.68 9.19
N CYS A 129 6.39 -10.63 7.96
CA CYS A 129 6.19 -11.80 7.08
C CYS A 129 7.50 -12.41 6.56
N GLY A 130 8.55 -11.63 6.36
CA GLY A 130 9.81 -12.13 5.84
C GLY A 130 9.74 -12.61 4.38
N ARG A 131 10.59 -13.62 4.02
CA ARG A 131 10.75 -14.06 2.61
C ARG A 131 9.76 -15.12 2.16
N GLN A 132 9.06 -15.77 3.09
CA GLN A 132 8.10 -16.84 2.80
C GLN A 132 6.68 -16.33 2.58
N CYS A 133 6.47 -15.03 2.63
CA CYS A 133 5.15 -14.44 2.50
C CYS A 133 5.13 -13.38 1.41
N TYR A 134 4.02 -13.34 0.70
CA TYR A 134 3.71 -12.31 -0.29
C TYR A 134 2.46 -11.54 0.15
N VAL A 135 2.60 -10.24 0.31
CA VAL A 135 1.47 -9.34 0.61
C VAL A 135 0.97 -8.75 -0.69
N SER A 136 -0.27 -9.03 -1.04
CA SER A 136 -0.92 -8.61 -2.28
C SER A 136 -2.29 -7.99 -1.99
N GLY A 137 -2.97 -7.51 -3.02
CA GLY A 137 -4.27 -6.86 -2.90
C GLY A 137 -4.19 -5.34 -3.06
N MET A 138 -5.35 -4.68 -2.97
CA MET A 138 -5.46 -3.26 -3.32
C MET A 138 -4.61 -2.37 -2.41
N SER A 139 -4.60 -2.63 -1.10
CA SER A 139 -3.81 -1.82 -0.15
C SER A 139 -2.31 -1.98 -0.37
N ALA A 140 -1.85 -3.20 -0.65
CA ALA A 140 -0.45 -3.47 -0.99
C ALA A 140 -0.04 -2.79 -2.30
N LEU A 141 -0.92 -2.82 -3.33
CA LEU A 141 -0.67 -2.16 -4.62
C LEU A 141 -0.53 -0.65 -4.47
N VAL A 142 -1.43 0.00 -3.73
CA VAL A 142 -1.38 1.46 -3.51
C VAL A 142 -0.14 1.83 -2.71
N THR A 143 0.25 1.04 -1.72
CA THR A 143 1.49 1.22 -0.96
C THR A 143 2.72 1.16 -1.88
N ASP A 144 2.79 0.13 -2.74
CA ASP A 144 3.91 -0.03 -3.69
C ASP A 144 3.97 1.11 -4.71
N LEU A 145 2.80 1.55 -5.19
CA LEU A 145 2.73 2.68 -6.13
C LEU A 145 3.25 3.96 -5.47
N LYS A 146 2.86 4.23 -4.24
CA LYS A 146 3.35 5.39 -3.49
C LYS A 146 4.86 5.32 -3.27
N ASP A 147 5.36 4.19 -2.75
CA ASP A 147 6.79 4.00 -2.49
C ASP A 147 7.63 4.13 -3.77
N LEU A 148 7.11 3.62 -4.90
CA LEU A 148 7.74 3.76 -6.20
C LEU A 148 7.77 5.22 -6.67
N CYS A 149 6.64 5.93 -6.58
CA CYS A 149 6.55 7.34 -6.96
C CYS A 149 7.50 8.19 -6.12
N GLU A 150 7.49 8.06 -4.80
CA GLU A 150 8.37 8.81 -3.90
C GLU A 150 9.85 8.56 -4.17
N ARG A 151 10.21 7.36 -4.60
CA ARG A 151 11.59 7.01 -4.94
C ARG A 151 12.03 7.53 -6.30
N GLU A 152 11.14 7.52 -7.28
CA GLU A 152 11.47 7.88 -8.66
C GLU A 152 11.31 9.38 -8.95
N GLU A 153 10.38 10.05 -8.26
CA GLU A 153 10.12 11.48 -8.44
C GLU A 153 11.40 12.34 -8.45
N PRO A 154 12.30 12.27 -7.45
CA PRO A 154 13.49 13.12 -7.42
C PRO A 154 14.45 12.84 -8.58
N ILE A 155 14.47 11.62 -9.11
CA ILE A 155 15.29 11.23 -10.24
C ILE A 155 14.78 11.90 -11.52
N TYR A 156 13.47 11.80 -11.78
CA TYR A 156 12.84 12.41 -12.97
C TYR A 156 12.92 13.94 -12.91
N VAL A 157 12.69 14.54 -11.74
CA VAL A 157 12.84 16.00 -11.55
C VAL A 157 14.29 16.40 -11.82
N GLY A 158 15.27 15.68 -11.31
CA GLY A 158 16.69 15.94 -11.56
C GLY A 158 17.04 15.87 -13.05
N ILE A 159 16.58 14.85 -13.76
CA ILE A 159 16.79 14.71 -15.22
C ILE A 159 16.13 15.88 -15.96
N ALA A 160 14.89 16.23 -15.62
CA ALA A 160 14.18 17.32 -16.26
C ALA A 160 14.91 18.67 -16.08
N VAL A 161 15.42 18.93 -14.88
CA VAL A 161 16.22 20.14 -14.58
C VAL A 161 17.50 20.18 -15.41
N ILE A 162 18.23 19.05 -15.51
CA ILE A 162 19.46 18.97 -16.31
C ILE A 162 19.16 19.23 -17.78
N LEU A 163 18.10 18.63 -18.34
CA LEU A 163 17.69 18.82 -19.72
C LEU A 163 17.26 20.26 -20.01
N ALA A 164 16.49 20.87 -19.07
CA ALA A 164 16.08 22.26 -19.18
C ALA A 164 17.30 23.21 -19.17
N CYS A 165 18.27 22.97 -18.29
CA CYS A 165 19.53 23.72 -18.28
C CYS A 165 20.30 23.55 -19.58
N ALA A 166 20.47 22.34 -20.09
CA ALA A 166 21.15 22.06 -21.33
C ALA A 166 20.48 22.80 -22.52
N ALA A 167 19.15 22.75 -22.59
CA ALA A 167 18.41 23.47 -23.62
C ALA A 167 18.61 25.00 -23.52
N MET A 168 18.58 25.55 -22.31
CA MET A 168 18.84 26.99 -22.09
C MET A 168 20.27 27.38 -22.44
N PHE A 169 21.27 26.55 -22.14
CA PHE A 169 22.67 26.80 -22.55
C PHE A 169 22.86 26.78 -24.06
N LEU A 170 22.10 25.94 -24.78
CA LEU A 170 22.18 25.88 -26.25
C LEU A 170 21.47 27.05 -26.93
N LEU A 171 20.40 27.57 -26.31
CA LEU A 171 19.55 28.60 -26.92
C LEU A 171 19.91 30.02 -26.50
N LEU A 172 20.59 30.17 -25.37
CA LEU A 172 20.92 31.51 -24.80
C LEU A 172 22.44 31.66 -24.74
N ASP A 173 22.93 32.81 -25.28
CA ASP A 173 24.36 33.17 -25.28
C ASP A 173 24.88 33.60 -23.88
N SER A 174 24.20 33.26 -22.80
CA SER A 174 24.54 33.67 -21.44
C SER A 174 24.48 32.53 -20.44
N TRP A 175 25.54 32.35 -19.70
CA TRP A 175 25.65 31.32 -18.64
C TRP A 175 24.89 31.71 -17.36
N LEU A 176 24.61 32.97 -17.16
CA LEU A 176 23.91 33.50 -15.96
C LEU A 176 22.41 33.25 -16.00
N VAL A 177 21.81 33.20 -17.18
CA VAL A 177 20.35 33.08 -17.34
C VAL A 177 19.81 31.72 -16.85
N PRO A 178 20.39 30.56 -17.18
CA PRO A 178 19.95 29.28 -16.64
C PRO A 178 20.02 29.19 -15.12
N VAL A 179 21.10 29.75 -14.54
CA VAL A 179 21.28 29.77 -13.07
C VAL A 179 20.24 30.67 -12.40
N ALA A 180 19.99 31.87 -12.96
CA ALA A 180 18.98 32.76 -12.44
C ALA A 180 17.56 32.17 -12.55
N PHE A 181 17.30 31.41 -13.62
CA PHE A 181 16.03 30.73 -13.84
C PHE A 181 15.82 29.61 -12.81
N LEU A 182 16.84 28.76 -12.57
CA LEU A 182 16.78 27.73 -11.53
C LEU A 182 16.58 28.29 -10.12
N ILE A 183 17.14 29.46 -9.84
CA ILE A 183 16.94 30.12 -8.53
C ILE A 183 15.52 30.73 -8.43
N SER A 184 14.87 31.00 -9.55
CA SER A 184 13.54 31.64 -9.63
C SER A 184 12.37 30.62 -9.58
N ILE A 185 12.64 29.35 -9.88
CA ILE A 185 11.67 28.25 -9.78
C ILE A 185 11.69 27.65 -8.39
#